data_3f982ceb4f87baa18d77c1a812baf6ab
#
_entry.id   3f982ceb4f87baa18d77c1a812baf6ab
#
_cell.length_a   1.000
_cell.length_b   1.000
_cell.length_c   1.000
_cell.angle_alpha   90.00
_cell.angle_beta   90.00
_cell.angle_gamma   90.00
#
_symmetry.space_group_name_H-M   'P 1'
#
loop_
_entity.id
_entity.type
_entity.pdbx_description
1 polymer ?
#
loop_
_entity_poly.entity_id
_entity_poly.type
_entity_poly.pdbx_seq_one_letter_code
_entity_poly.pdbx_strand_id
1 'polypeptide(L)'
;MGQVVANAAMSLDGYIAKQDNTIGRLFDWLQNGDVEVPTVDDRITLQMCPASAEYWHRWVDGLGALVCGRTLFDVTGGWSGMHTIGVPVVVVTHQVPTDWVEAHPDAPFHFVTSGVEAAVAKAQEIAGEQTVAVTAGTVAGQCLELGLLDVAAIDLVPVVMGEGRPFFGEMKTDDVPLGDPSECVQGDRVTHLRFPVTESSRQPREAQG
;
A
#
# COMPACT_ATOMS: atom_id res chain seq x y z
N MET A 1 19.07 3.66 1.83
CA MET A 1 17.66 3.98 1.59
C MET A 1 16.84 2.79 2.08
N GLY A 2 15.68 3.06 2.69
CA GLY A 2 14.76 2.02 3.13
C GLY A 2 14.12 1.25 1.97
N GLN A 3 13.49 0.13 2.26
CA GLN A 3 12.77 -0.68 1.27
C GLN A 3 11.54 0.04 0.73
N VAL A 4 11.16 -0.27 -0.51
CA VAL A 4 9.89 0.11 -1.12
C VAL A 4 8.97 -1.10 -1.12
N VAL A 5 7.85 -1.02 -0.40
CA VAL A 5 6.97 -2.16 -0.12
C VAL A 5 5.55 -1.84 -0.57
N ALA A 6 5.02 -2.60 -1.54
CA ALA A 6 3.59 -2.53 -1.84
C ALA A 6 2.80 -3.27 -0.77
N ASN A 7 1.76 -2.64 -0.21
CA ASN A 7 0.92 -3.28 0.81
C ASN A 7 -0.58 -2.99 0.58
N ALA A 8 -1.38 -4.01 0.77
CA ALA A 8 -2.84 -3.91 0.94
C ALA A 8 -3.44 -5.21 1.48
N ALA A 9 -4.63 -5.10 2.06
CA ALA A 9 -5.53 -6.24 2.21
C ALA A 9 -6.04 -6.66 0.82
N MET A 10 -6.03 -7.97 0.57
CA MET A 10 -6.37 -8.56 -0.71
C MET A 10 -7.32 -9.76 -0.54
N SER A 11 -8.32 -9.86 -1.39
CA SER A 11 -9.18 -11.04 -1.48
C SER A 11 -8.43 -12.26 -2.00
N LEU A 12 -8.98 -13.46 -1.77
CA LEU A 12 -8.38 -14.71 -2.23
C LEU A 12 -8.21 -14.76 -3.76
N ASP A 13 -9.05 -14.04 -4.49
CA ASP A 13 -9.02 -13.92 -5.95
C ASP A 13 -8.31 -12.66 -6.46
N GLY A 14 -7.50 -11.98 -5.60
CA GLY A 14 -6.51 -10.98 -6.02
C GLY A 14 -6.98 -9.52 -6.07
N TYR A 15 -8.14 -9.19 -5.49
CA TYR A 15 -8.68 -7.83 -5.52
C TYR A 15 -8.51 -7.08 -4.20
N ILE A 16 -8.31 -5.77 -4.29
CA ILE A 16 -8.10 -4.84 -3.15
C ILE A 16 -9.31 -3.94 -2.90
N ALA A 17 -10.21 -3.83 -3.85
CA ALA A 17 -11.46 -3.07 -3.77
C ALA A 17 -12.40 -3.55 -4.87
N LYS A 18 -13.69 -3.24 -4.75
CA LYS A 18 -14.65 -3.37 -5.85
C LYS A 18 -14.42 -2.30 -6.91
N GLN A 19 -15.11 -2.40 -8.06
CA GLN A 19 -15.00 -1.43 -9.16
C GLN A 19 -15.40 0.00 -8.73
N ASP A 20 -16.32 0.13 -7.78
CA ASP A 20 -16.76 1.40 -7.19
C ASP A 20 -15.84 1.93 -6.07
N ASN A 21 -14.70 1.30 -5.85
CA ASN A 21 -13.71 1.55 -4.79
C ASN A 21 -14.18 1.21 -3.36
N THR A 22 -15.31 0.55 -3.17
CA THR A 22 -15.66 0.04 -1.84
C THR A 22 -14.81 -1.19 -1.50
N ILE A 23 -14.40 -1.29 -0.22
CA ILE A 23 -13.51 -2.36 0.27
C ILE A 23 -14.26 -3.64 0.68
N GLY A 24 -15.58 -3.57 0.78
CA GLY A 24 -16.39 -4.70 1.25
C GLY A 24 -15.92 -5.23 2.60
N ARG A 25 -15.59 -6.53 2.65
CA ARG A 25 -15.19 -7.25 3.87
C ARG A 25 -13.66 -7.38 4.04
N LEU A 26 -12.87 -6.73 3.20
CA LEU A 26 -11.40 -6.85 3.24
C LEU A 26 -10.78 -6.34 4.53
N PHE A 27 -11.46 -5.45 5.25
CA PHE A 27 -10.96 -4.87 6.51
C PHE A 27 -11.65 -5.43 7.77
N ASP A 28 -12.50 -6.47 7.65
CA ASP A 28 -13.17 -7.08 8.80
C ASP A 28 -12.17 -7.58 9.86
N TRP A 29 -10.97 -8.04 9.44
CA TRP A 29 -9.92 -8.52 10.34
C TRP A 29 -9.31 -7.43 11.23
N LEU A 30 -9.43 -6.16 10.85
CA LEU A 30 -9.01 -5.01 11.67
C LEU A 30 -9.94 -4.76 12.88
N GLN A 31 -11.08 -5.45 12.94
CA GLN A 31 -12.08 -5.35 14.01
C GLN A 31 -12.45 -6.76 14.56
N ASN A 32 -11.54 -7.72 14.46
CA ASN A 32 -11.81 -9.13 14.78
C ASN A 32 -10.79 -9.70 15.78
N GLY A 33 -10.57 -9.01 16.90
CA GLY A 33 -9.66 -9.49 17.95
C GLY A 33 -9.81 -8.72 19.26
N ASP A 34 -8.98 -9.09 20.23
CA ASP A 34 -9.03 -8.57 21.60
C ASP A 34 -7.95 -7.52 21.90
N VAL A 35 -7.00 -7.31 20.97
CA VAL A 35 -5.92 -6.35 21.16
C VAL A 35 -6.31 -5.01 20.55
N GLU A 36 -6.41 -3.99 21.39
CA GLU A 36 -6.61 -2.63 20.93
C GLU A 36 -5.32 -2.07 20.32
N VAL A 37 -5.43 -1.59 19.09
CA VAL A 37 -4.33 -0.94 18.36
C VAL A 37 -4.78 0.48 18.02
N PRO A 38 -4.30 1.49 18.74
CA PRO A 38 -4.64 2.89 18.47
C PRO A 38 -4.05 3.34 17.14
N THR A 39 -4.72 4.30 16.50
CA THR A 39 -4.20 5.02 15.34
C THR A 39 -3.92 6.48 15.72
N VAL A 40 -3.34 7.28 14.82
CA VAL A 40 -3.20 8.72 15.07
C VAL A 40 -4.51 9.49 14.97
N ASP A 41 -5.55 8.87 14.45
CA ASP A 41 -6.91 9.40 14.47
C ASP A 41 -7.65 8.81 15.68
N ASP A 42 -7.82 9.59 16.73
CA ASP A 42 -8.47 9.18 17.99
C ASP A 42 -9.90 8.61 17.81
N ARG A 43 -10.50 8.83 16.65
CA ARG A 43 -11.82 8.26 16.29
C ARG A 43 -11.73 6.81 15.82
N ILE A 44 -10.53 6.31 15.51
CA ILE A 44 -10.29 4.99 14.93
C ILE A 44 -9.37 4.18 15.85
N THR A 45 -9.95 3.18 16.52
CA THR A 45 -9.19 2.15 17.24
C THR A 45 -9.41 0.81 16.54
N LEU A 46 -8.33 0.12 16.23
CA LEU A 46 -8.40 -1.19 15.61
C LEU A 46 -8.44 -2.27 16.71
N GLN A 47 -9.07 -3.42 16.38
CA GLN A 47 -9.22 -4.57 17.30
C GLN A 47 -8.69 -5.81 16.58
N MET A 48 -7.49 -6.24 16.89
CA MET A 48 -6.82 -7.33 16.19
C MET A 48 -6.55 -8.52 17.10
N CYS A 49 -6.37 -9.71 16.51
CA CYS A 49 -5.77 -10.81 17.26
C CYS A 49 -4.29 -10.51 17.58
N PRO A 50 -3.70 -11.13 18.61
CA PRO A 50 -2.32 -10.83 19.04
C PRO A 50 -1.28 -10.93 17.91
N ALA A 51 -1.38 -11.95 17.05
CA ALA A 51 -0.43 -12.14 15.95
C ALA A 51 -0.51 -11.01 14.91
N SER A 52 -1.72 -10.58 14.54
CA SER A 52 -1.93 -9.46 13.62
C SER A 52 -1.53 -8.13 14.24
N ALA A 53 -1.78 -7.92 15.53
CA ALA A 53 -1.37 -6.70 16.23
C ALA A 53 0.16 -6.57 16.28
N GLU A 54 0.87 -7.67 16.59
CA GLU A 54 2.34 -7.68 16.58
C GLU A 54 2.90 -7.41 15.16
N TYR A 55 2.34 -8.07 14.13
CA TYR A 55 2.72 -7.81 12.73
C TYR A 55 2.48 -6.34 12.36
N TRP A 56 1.31 -5.79 12.70
CA TRP A 56 0.94 -4.40 12.44
C TRP A 56 1.88 -3.40 13.09
N HIS A 57 2.21 -3.57 14.38
CA HIS A 57 3.15 -2.68 15.07
C HIS A 57 4.53 -2.67 14.38
N ARG A 58 5.11 -3.85 14.10
CA ARG A 58 6.39 -3.91 13.38
C ARG A 58 6.33 -3.21 12.01
N TRP A 59 5.21 -3.37 11.31
CA TRP A 59 4.99 -2.73 10.02
C TRP A 59 4.93 -1.20 10.15
N VAL A 60 4.07 -0.69 11.01
CA VAL A 60 3.86 0.77 11.19
C VAL A 60 5.10 1.46 11.76
N ASP A 61 5.76 0.88 12.76
CA ASP A 61 6.97 1.44 13.36
C ASP A 61 8.14 1.57 12.37
N GLY A 62 8.16 0.73 11.35
CA GLY A 62 9.16 0.75 10.29
C GLY A 62 8.91 1.74 9.15
N LEU A 63 7.71 2.38 9.11
CA LEU A 63 7.32 3.24 7.99
C LEU A 63 7.81 4.67 8.15
N GLY A 64 8.32 5.27 7.07
CA GLY A 64 8.73 6.67 6.99
C GLY A 64 7.87 7.51 6.03
N ALA A 65 7.24 6.89 5.04
CA ALA A 65 6.35 7.57 4.10
C ALA A 65 5.40 6.60 3.39
N LEU A 66 4.31 7.12 2.87
CA LEU A 66 3.35 6.40 2.06
C LEU A 66 3.25 7.02 0.66
N VAL A 67 3.28 6.20 -0.40
CA VAL A 67 2.95 6.62 -1.77
C VAL A 67 1.57 6.09 -2.13
N CYS A 68 0.68 6.95 -2.59
CA CYS A 68 -0.64 6.54 -3.07
C CYS A 68 -1.01 7.20 -4.40
N GLY A 69 -1.97 6.61 -5.10
CA GLY A 69 -2.57 7.19 -6.30
C GLY A 69 -3.68 8.19 -5.97
N ARG A 70 -3.98 9.05 -6.95
CA ARG A 70 -5.03 10.08 -6.83
C ARG A 70 -6.41 9.50 -6.49
N THR A 71 -6.79 8.35 -7.03
CA THR A 71 -8.07 7.70 -6.74
C THR A 71 -8.25 7.41 -5.25
N LEU A 72 -7.23 6.84 -4.61
CA LEU A 72 -7.30 6.54 -3.17
C LEU A 72 -7.35 7.83 -2.35
N PHE A 73 -6.55 8.83 -2.70
CA PHE A 73 -6.60 10.15 -2.08
C PHE A 73 -8.02 10.75 -2.15
N ASP A 74 -8.66 10.72 -3.32
CA ASP A 74 -10.01 11.29 -3.51
C ASP A 74 -11.07 10.50 -2.72
N VAL A 75 -11.04 9.16 -2.77
CA VAL A 75 -12.01 8.29 -2.05
C VAL A 75 -11.94 8.49 -0.54
N THR A 76 -10.75 8.75 0.00
CA THR A 76 -10.55 8.98 1.44
C THR A 76 -10.69 10.45 1.84
N GLY A 77 -10.89 11.36 0.89
CA GLY A 77 -10.86 12.81 1.15
C GLY A 77 -9.51 13.28 1.70
N GLY A 78 -8.41 12.60 1.35
CA GLY A 78 -7.08 12.86 1.92
C GLY A 78 -7.03 12.62 3.42
N TRP A 79 -7.81 11.67 3.95
CA TRP A 79 -7.90 11.34 5.39
C TRP A 79 -8.07 12.57 6.29
N SER A 80 -8.76 13.60 5.79
CA SER A 80 -8.93 14.88 6.49
C SER A 80 -7.61 15.54 6.90
N GLY A 81 -6.55 15.36 6.12
CA GLY A 81 -5.24 16.00 6.32
C GLY A 81 -4.19 15.16 7.07
N MET A 82 -4.54 13.96 7.56
CA MET A 82 -3.58 13.07 8.23
C MET A 82 -3.93 11.60 7.98
N HIS A 83 -3.00 10.83 7.41
CA HIS A 83 -3.19 9.38 7.25
C HIS A 83 -3.23 8.68 8.61
N THR A 84 -4.08 7.67 8.77
CA THR A 84 -4.33 6.99 10.05
C THR A 84 -3.10 6.36 10.72
N ILE A 85 -2.05 6.06 9.95
CA ILE A 85 -0.77 5.57 10.49
C ILE A 85 0.25 6.69 10.79
N GLY A 86 -0.09 7.96 10.55
CA GLY A 86 0.71 9.11 10.98
C GLY A 86 1.96 9.43 10.16
N VAL A 87 2.17 8.79 9.00
CA VAL A 87 3.32 9.08 8.13
C VAL A 87 2.97 10.09 7.03
N PRO A 88 3.95 10.86 6.51
CA PRO A 88 3.77 11.70 5.34
C PRO A 88 3.28 10.90 4.12
N VAL A 89 2.43 11.53 3.30
CA VAL A 89 1.85 10.92 2.10
C VAL A 89 2.31 11.61 0.84
N VAL A 90 2.83 10.86 -0.12
CA VAL A 90 3.15 11.32 -1.46
C VAL A 90 2.06 10.82 -2.41
N VAL A 91 1.35 11.75 -3.04
CA VAL A 91 0.23 11.47 -3.94
C VAL A 91 0.68 11.59 -5.39
N VAL A 92 0.65 10.48 -6.13
CA VAL A 92 0.85 10.49 -7.59
C VAL A 92 -0.42 10.99 -8.26
N THR A 93 -0.32 12.09 -9.00
CA THR A 93 -1.48 12.72 -9.64
C THR A 93 -1.09 13.42 -10.94
N HIS A 94 -2.03 13.61 -11.85
CA HIS A 94 -1.82 14.45 -13.03
C HIS A 94 -2.03 15.93 -12.74
N GLN A 95 -2.81 16.26 -11.68
CA GLN A 95 -3.14 17.62 -11.29
C GLN A 95 -3.20 17.74 -9.78
N VAL A 96 -2.53 18.76 -9.23
CA VAL A 96 -2.58 19.08 -7.80
C VAL A 96 -3.99 19.57 -7.43
N PRO A 97 -4.61 19.03 -6.35
CA PRO A 97 -5.92 19.49 -5.88
C PRO A 97 -5.75 20.79 -5.06
N THR A 98 -5.66 21.92 -5.73
CA THR A 98 -5.35 23.23 -5.13
C THR A 98 -6.28 23.61 -3.99
N ASP A 99 -7.59 23.40 -4.16
CA ASP A 99 -8.60 23.72 -3.12
C ASP A 99 -8.36 22.90 -1.85
N TRP A 100 -7.97 21.62 -1.99
CA TRP A 100 -7.67 20.78 -0.84
C TRP A 100 -6.37 21.22 -0.15
N VAL A 101 -5.34 21.58 -0.92
CA VAL A 101 -4.06 22.08 -0.39
C VAL A 101 -4.26 23.38 0.37
N GLU A 102 -5.05 24.31 -0.15
CA GLU A 102 -5.39 25.56 0.52
C GLU A 102 -6.17 25.35 1.81
N ALA A 103 -7.06 24.34 1.84
CA ALA A 103 -7.82 23.99 3.04
C ALA A 103 -7.00 23.23 4.09
N HIS A 104 -5.85 22.62 3.72
CA HIS A 104 -5.01 21.80 4.60
C HIS A 104 -3.52 22.19 4.48
N PRO A 105 -3.14 23.44 4.79
CA PRO A 105 -1.78 23.95 4.53
C PRO A 105 -0.67 23.23 5.32
N ASP A 106 -1.01 22.68 6.48
CA ASP A 106 -0.06 21.98 7.37
C ASP A 106 -0.10 20.46 7.23
N ALA A 107 -0.93 19.93 6.32
CA ALA A 107 -1.03 18.49 6.11
C ALA A 107 0.27 17.92 5.51
N PRO A 108 0.80 16.79 6.01
CA PRO A 108 2.04 16.19 5.51
C PRO A 108 1.80 15.44 4.18
N PHE A 109 1.27 16.15 3.19
CA PHE A 109 0.94 15.64 1.86
C PHE A 109 1.79 16.31 0.78
N HIS A 110 2.37 15.50 -0.09
CA HIS A 110 3.20 15.94 -1.21
C HIS A 110 2.59 15.45 -2.52
N PHE A 111 2.23 16.36 -3.41
CA PHE A 111 1.65 16.00 -4.71
C PHE A 111 2.71 15.98 -5.79
N VAL A 112 2.87 14.86 -6.48
CA VAL A 112 3.87 14.65 -7.53
C VAL A 112 3.17 14.40 -8.86
N THR A 113 3.46 15.26 -9.85
CA THR A 113 2.86 15.21 -11.20
C THR A 113 3.78 14.62 -12.26
N SER A 114 5.03 14.32 -11.91
CA SER A 114 6.07 13.80 -12.81
C SER A 114 6.17 12.27 -12.85
N GLY A 115 5.14 11.56 -12.32
CA GLY A 115 5.03 10.11 -12.42
C GLY A 115 5.47 9.36 -11.15
N VAL A 116 5.34 8.03 -11.20
CA VAL A 116 5.56 7.14 -10.06
C VAL A 116 7.01 7.12 -9.60
N GLU A 117 7.96 7.12 -10.54
CA GLU A 117 9.40 7.12 -10.22
C GLU A 117 9.79 8.33 -9.36
N ALA A 118 9.36 9.53 -9.76
CA ALA A 118 9.60 10.75 -9.01
C ALA A 118 8.87 10.76 -7.65
N ALA A 119 7.69 10.16 -7.56
CA ALA A 119 6.95 10.05 -6.31
C ALA A 119 7.64 9.10 -5.32
N VAL A 120 8.14 7.95 -5.79
CA VAL A 120 8.93 7.02 -4.96
C VAL A 120 10.22 7.67 -4.49
N ALA A 121 10.95 8.35 -5.38
CA ALA A 121 12.17 9.09 -5.01
C ALA A 121 11.88 10.16 -3.93
N LYS A 122 10.78 10.91 -4.07
CA LYS A 122 10.36 11.89 -3.06
C LYS A 122 10.00 11.23 -1.73
N ALA A 123 9.30 10.10 -1.75
CA ALA A 123 8.97 9.36 -0.55
C ALA A 123 10.21 8.80 0.14
N GLN A 124 11.19 8.30 -0.61
CA GLN A 124 12.48 7.83 -0.07
C GLN A 124 13.31 8.96 0.56
N GLU A 125 13.27 10.16 -0.04
CA GLU A 125 13.88 11.36 0.56
C GLU A 125 13.28 11.68 1.94
N ILE A 126 11.95 11.60 2.05
CA ILE A 126 11.20 11.87 3.29
C ILE A 126 11.46 10.76 4.32
N ALA A 127 11.39 9.50 3.90
CA ALA A 127 11.52 8.34 4.79
C ALA A 127 12.96 8.09 5.28
N GLY A 128 13.98 8.57 4.56
CA GLY A 128 15.38 8.33 4.89
C GLY A 128 15.73 6.84 4.82
N GLU A 129 16.03 6.23 5.96
CA GLU A 129 16.33 4.79 6.06
C GLU A 129 15.11 3.92 6.36
N GLN A 130 13.96 4.54 6.66
CA GLN A 130 12.72 3.83 6.94
C GLN A 130 12.05 3.34 5.63
N THR A 131 11.12 2.43 5.78
CA THR A 131 10.38 1.83 4.66
C THR A 131 9.43 2.85 4.02
N VAL A 132 9.38 2.84 2.70
CA VAL A 132 8.33 3.52 1.91
C VAL A 132 7.23 2.51 1.60
N ALA A 133 6.03 2.73 2.13
CA ALA A 133 4.85 1.98 1.72
C ALA A 133 4.32 2.51 0.38
N VAL A 134 3.90 1.62 -0.50
CA VAL A 134 3.21 1.94 -1.76
C VAL A 134 1.84 1.26 -1.72
N THR A 135 0.79 2.03 -1.92
CA THR A 135 -0.55 1.44 -1.98
C THR A 135 -0.71 0.55 -3.21
N ALA A 136 -1.35 -0.60 -3.02
CA ALA A 136 -1.66 -1.52 -4.12
C ALA A 136 -2.53 -0.87 -5.22
N GLY A 137 -2.68 -1.53 -6.33
CA GLY A 137 -3.35 -1.05 -7.54
C GLY A 137 -2.35 -0.58 -8.59
N THR A 138 -2.74 0.36 -9.41
CA THR A 138 -1.94 0.86 -10.56
C THR A 138 -0.57 1.39 -10.14
N VAL A 139 -0.45 2.03 -8.97
CA VAL A 139 0.84 2.58 -8.51
C VAL A 139 1.81 1.44 -8.17
N ALA A 140 1.34 0.39 -7.47
CA ALA A 140 2.18 -0.78 -7.18
C ALA A 140 2.59 -1.53 -8.45
N GLY A 141 1.68 -1.68 -9.42
CA GLY A 141 2.00 -2.28 -10.72
C GLY A 141 3.08 -1.50 -11.47
N GLN A 142 2.96 -0.17 -11.55
CA GLN A 142 3.98 0.68 -12.15
C GLN A 142 5.33 0.61 -11.39
N CYS A 143 5.30 0.56 -10.06
CA CYS A 143 6.54 0.37 -9.28
C CYS A 143 7.21 -0.97 -9.61
N LEU A 144 6.43 -2.05 -9.76
CA LEU A 144 6.96 -3.36 -10.12
C LEU A 144 7.55 -3.35 -11.53
N GLU A 145 6.84 -2.80 -12.52
CA GLU A 145 7.30 -2.68 -13.91
C GLU A 145 8.58 -1.84 -14.06
N LEU A 146 8.74 -0.81 -13.22
CA LEU A 146 9.93 0.07 -13.20
C LEU A 146 11.07 -0.47 -12.34
N GLY A 147 10.91 -1.64 -11.71
CA GLY A 147 11.93 -2.24 -10.83
C GLY A 147 12.15 -1.47 -9.52
N LEU A 148 11.20 -0.66 -9.10
CA LEU A 148 11.27 0.18 -7.90
C LEU A 148 10.82 -0.55 -6.63
N LEU A 149 10.15 -1.71 -6.78
CA LEU A 149 9.56 -2.45 -5.67
C LEU A 149 10.53 -3.48 -5.10
N ASP A 150 10.67 -3.53 -3.78
CA ASP A 150 11.50 -4.51 -3.08
C ASP A 150 10.69 -5.69 -2.55
N VAL A 151 9.45 -5.43 -2.10
CA VAL A 151 8.59 -6.44 -1.47
C VAL A 151 7.13 -6.19 -1.85
N ALA A 152 6.40 -7.27 -2.12
CA ALA A 152 4.94 -7.28 -2.11
C ALA A 152 4.47 -7.85 -0.77
N ALA A 153 3.82 -7.03 0.05
CA ALA A 153 3.24 -7.40 1.34
C ALA A 153 1.72 -7.49 1.19
N ILE A 154 1.17 -8.66 1.43
CA ILE A 154 -0.24 -8.97 1.16
C ILE A 154 -0.90 -9.40 2.47
N ASP A 155 -1.94 -8.69 2.90
CA ASP A 155 -2.83 -9.13 3.95
C ASP A 155 -3.96 -9.94 3.29
N LEU A 156 -3.73 -11.25 3.09
CA LEU A 156 -4.63 -12.14 2.38
C LEU A 156 -5.86 -12.47 3.22
N VAL A 157 -7.02 -12.01 2.77
CA VAL A 157 -8.30 -12.18 3.46
C VAL A 157 -9.09 -13.31 2.79
N PRO A 158 -9.71 -14.26 3.54
CA PRO A 158 -10.47 -15.37 3.00
C PRO A 158 -11.86 -14.91 2.49
N VAL A 159 -11.85 -14.04 1.51
CA VAL A 159 -13.02 -13.48 0.80
C VAL A 159 -12.79 -13.62 -0.70
N VAL A 160 -13.81 -14.02 -1.43
CA VAL A 160 -13.85 -14.02 -2.91
C VAL A 160 -14.74 -12.87 -3.34
N MET A 161 -14.23 -11.99 -4.19
CA MET A 161 -14.95 -10.80 -4.67
C MET A 161 -15.56 -10.99 -6.07
N GLY A 162 -14.99 -11.88 -6.89
CA GLY A 162 -15.43 -12.17 -8.26
C GLY A 162 -14.97 -11.14 -9.28
N GLU A 163 -14.99 -9.88 -8.94
CA GLU A 163 -14.51 -8.74 -9.74
C GLU A 163 -14.03 -7.61 -8.85
N GLY A 164 -13.17 -6.75 -9.36
CA GLY A 164 -12.66 -5.62 -8.59
C GLY A 164 -11.39 -5.01 -9.17
N ARG A 165 -10.68 -4.25 -8.35
CA ARG A 165 -9.38 -3.67 -8.66
C ARG A 165 -8.28 -4.63 -8.26
N PRO A 166 -7.45 -5.10 -9.21
CA PRO A 166 -6.36 -6.02 -8.91
C PRO A 166 -5.27 -5.38 -8.03
N PHE A 167 -4.55 -6.22 -7.27
CA PHE A 167 -3.48 -5.77 -6.36
C PHE A 167 -2.36 -5.00 -7.10
N PHE A 168 -1.99 -5.39 -8.29
CA PHE A 168 -1.02 -4.68 -9.14
C PHE A 168 -1.66 -3.85 -10.25
N GLY A 169 -2.99 -3.66 -10.22
CA GLY A 169 -3.69 -2.99 -11.32
C GLY A 169 -3.60 -3.77 -12.63
N GLU A 170 -3.71 -3.05 -13.75
CA GLU A 170 -3.50 -3.62 -15.09
C GLU A 170 -2.02 -3.47 -15.44
N MET A 171 -1.27 -4.56 -15.35
CA MET A 171 0.13 -4.60 -15.76
C MET A 171 0.25 -4.81 -17.28
N LYS A 172 1.31 -4.28 -17.87
CA LYS A 172 1.62 -4.42 -19.31
C LYS A 172 2.67 -5.48 -19.59
N THR A 173 3.32 -5.97 -18.53
CA THR A 173 4.33 -7.02 -18.61
C THR A 173 3.71 -8.40 -18.49
N ASP A 174 4.41 -9.42 -18.99
CA ASP A 174 4.13 -10.83 -18.72
C ASP A 174 4.23 -11.14 -17.22
N ASP A 175 4.06 -12.41 -16.85
CA ASP A 175 4.21 -12.90 -15.49
C ASP A 175 5.58 -12.49 -14.89
N VAL A 176 5.53 -11.95 -13.67
CA VAL A 176 6.71 -11.54 -12.89
C VAL A 176 6.84 -12.51 -11.72
N PRO A 177 7.86 -13.39 -11.70
CA PRO A 177 8.06 -14.31 -10.59
C PRO A 177 8.54 -13.54 -9.35
N LEU A 178 7.92 -13.76 -8.20
CA LEU A 178 8.40 -13.28 -6.91
C LEU A 178 9.24 -14.37 -6.22
N GLY A 179 10.02 -13.97 -5.22
CA GLY A 179 10.72 -14.92 -4.36
C GLY A 179 9.74 -15.70 -3.46
N ASP A 180 10.25 -16.75 -2.80
CA ASP A 180 9.49 -17.43 -1.76
C ASP A 180 9.11 -16.45 -0.64
N PRO A 181 7.99 -16.67 0.06
CA PRO A 181 7.56 -15.76 1.11
C PRO A 181 8.61 -15.68 2.23
N SER A 182 9.12 -14.48 2.47
CA SER A 182 10.08 -14.21 3.55
C SER A 182 9.41 -14.12 4.93
N GLU A 183 8.11 -13.88 4.96
CA GLU A 183 7.28 -13.84 6.16
C GLU A 183 5.88 -14.37 5.85
N CYS A 184 5.37 -15.19 6.79
CA CYS A 184 4.00 -15.71 6.76
C CYS A 184 3.47 -15.73 8.19
N VAL A 185 2.54 -14.83 8.52
CA VAL A 185 1.92 -14.74 9.85
C VAL A 185 0.43 -15.03 9.73
N GLN A 186 -0.05 -16.05 10.43
CA GLN A 186 -1.46 -16.37 10.47
C GLN A 186 -2.16 -15.53 11.55
N GLY A 187 -3.05 -14.65 11.13
CA GLY A 187 -3.99 -13.96 12.01
C GLY A 187 -5.39 -14.55 11.92
N ASP A 188 -6.33 -13.94 12.66
CA ASP A 188 -7.75 -14.29 12.58
C ASP A 188 -8.38 -13.66 11.34
N ARG A 189 -8.84 -14.50 10.41
CA ARG A 189 -9.42 -14.13 9.13
C ARG A 189 -8.50 -13.32 8.20
N VAL A 190 -7.19 -13.45 8.39
CA VAL A 190 -6.15 -12.87 7.53
C VAL A 190 -4.88 -13.70 7.63
N THR A 191 -4.12 -13.77 6.53
CA THR A 191 -2.75 -14.28 6.51
C THR A 191 -1.86 -13.19 5.96
N HIS A 192 -0.91 -12.71 6.75
CA HIS A 192 0.07 -11.71 6.35
C HIS A 192 1.22 -12.38 5.62
N LEU A 193 1.48 -12.00 4.39
CA LEU A 193 2.48 -12.57 3.50
C LEU A 193 3.41 -11.47 2.98
N ARG A 194 4.72 -11.76 2.93
CA ARG A 194 5.70 -10.84 2.33
C ARG A 194 6.53 -11.59 1.30
N PHE A 195 6.46 -11.15 0.05
CA PHE A 195 7.19 -11.74 -1.08
C PHE A 195 8.28 -10.79 -1.56
N PRO A 196 9.58 -11.15 -1.48
CA PRO A 196 10.65 -10.36 -2.08
C PRO A 196 10.49 -10.28 -3.59
N VAL A 197 10.72 -9.09 -4.15
CA VAL A 197 10.91 -8.90 -5.60
C VAL A 197 12.38 -9.18 -5.90
N THR A 198 12.65 -10.22 -6.67
CA THR A 198 14.02 -10.66 -6.98
C THR A 198 14.68 -9.79 -8.05
N GLU A 199 16.01 -9.79 -8.12
CA GLU A 199 16.73 -9.07 -9.18
C GLU A 199 16.33 -9.53 -10.59
N SER A 200 16.06 -10.82 -10.77
CA SER A 200 15.55 -11.37 -12.04
C SER A 200 14.17 -10.82 -12.42
N SER A 201 13.40 -10.38 -11.46
CA SER A 201 12.09 -9.76 -11.66
C SER A 201 12.18 -8.27 -12.02
N ARG A 202 13.32 -7.62 -11.73
CA ARG A 202 13.57 -6.19 -11.96
C ARG A 202 14.19 -5.88 -13.33
N GLN A 203 14.71 -6.88 -14.04
CA GLN A 203 15.28 -6.67 -15.36
C GLN A 203 14.17 -6.63 -16.42
N PRO A 204 14.13 -5.59 -17.29
CA PRO A 204 13.30 -5.62 -18.47
C PRO A 204 13.73 -6.87 -19.29
N ARG A 205 12.84 -7.79 -19.52
CA ARG A 205 13.11 -8.89 -20.49
C ARG A 205 13.35 -8.21 -21.83
N GLU A 206 14.56 -8.33 -22.37
CA GLU A 206 14.83 -8.03 -23.78
C GLU A 206 13.81 -8.81 -24.59
N ALA A 207 13.05 -8.11 -25.45
CA ALA A 207 12.06 -8.72 -26.31
C ALA A 207 12.75 -9.85 -27.10
N GLN A 208 12.43 -11.09 -26.74
CA GLN A 208 12.83 -12.23 -27.55
C GLN A 208 12.03 -12.13 -28.85
N GLY A 209 12.75 -11.71 -29.92
CA GLY A 209 12.25 -11.60 -31.29
C GLY A 209 11.93 -12.95 -31.93
#